data_9821d29c0f1e56740b04d3c3bcd431d2
#
_entry.id   9821d29c0f1e56740b04d3c3bcd431d2
#
_cell.length_a   1.000
_cell.length_b   1.000
_cell.length_c   1.000
_cell.angle_alpha   90.00
_cell.angle_beta   90.00
_cell.angle_gamma   90.00
#
_symmetry.space_group_name_H-M   'P 1'
#
loop_
_entity.id
_entity.type
_entity.pdbx_description
1 polymer ?
#
loop_
_entity_poly.entity_id
_entity_poly.type
_entity_poly.pdbx_seq_one_letter_code
_entity_poly.pdbx_strand_id
1 'polypeptide(L)'
;MKQRGQDLEVEQSDKPLITKFKSENMSGAAKEPDMELKKAFLELQQKMQNTNQSIRLSDMQIATLKRQIDHATLTDREIQAMPDTTRVYDGVGRMFVLNNVPTVRKNLEKKQATNKEKIAKLEANKQYLEKSLKESENNLRELIKTKQRIAVS
;
A
#
# COMPACT_ATOMS: atom_id res chain seq x y z
N MET A 1 -17.03 -19.00 -40.31
CA MET A 1 -15.85 -18.38 -39.69
C MET A 1 -15.99 -18.44 -38.16
N LYS A 2 -15.20 -19.31 -37.51
CA LYS A 2 -15.20 -19.55 -36.07
C LYS A 2 -14.32 -18.51 -35.41
N GLN A 3 -14.88 -17.64 -34.57
CA GLN A 3 -14.07 -16.85 -33.63
C GLN A 3 -13.96 -17.64 -32.32
N ARG A 4 -12.75 -17.99 -32.02
CA ARG A 4 -12.31 -18.69 -30.80
C ARG A 4 -12.24 -17.65 -29.69
N GLY A 5 -13.12 -17.74 -28.68
CA GLY A 5 -12.97 -17.02 -27.43
C GLY A 5 -11.75 -17.58 -26.70
N GLN A 6 -10.81 -16.72 -26.35
CA GLN A 6 -9.74 -17.03 -25.41
C GLN A 6 -10.27 -16.73 -24.02
N ASP A 7 -10.60 -17.80 -23.31
CA ASP A 7 -10.83 -17.78 -21.88
C ASP A 7 -9.53 -17.44 -21.18
N LEU A 8 -9.45 -16.24 -20.60
CA LEU A 8 -8.42 -15.86 -19.67
C LEU A 8 -8.68 -16.62 -18.36
N GLU A 9 -7.97 -17.72 -18.18
CA GLU A 9 -7.79 -18.35 -16.86
C GLU A 9 -7.14 -17.32 -15.93
N VAL A 10 -7.96 -16.67 -15.11
CA VAL A 10 -7.49 -15.94 -13.93
C VAL A 10 -7.03 -17.00 -12.95
N GLU A 11 -5.73 -17.13 -12.83
CA GLU A 11 -5.03 -17.97 -11.90
C GLU A 11 -5.51 -17.66 -10.46
N GLN A 12 -6.34 -18.58 -9.94
CA GLN A 12 -6.81 -18.58 -8.55
C GLN A 12 -5.67 -19.04 -7.63
N SER A 13 -4.73 -18.17 -7.38
CA SER A 13 -3.60 -18.44 -6.51
C SER A 13 -3.45 -17.47 -5.37
N ASP A 14 -4.52 -17.07 -4.69
CA ASP A 14 -4.37 -16.47 -3.36
C ASP A 14 -5.69 -16.54 -2.59
N LYS A 15 -6.10 -17.78 -2.24
CA LYS A 15 -7.05 -17.93 -1.14
C LYS A 15 -6.29 -17.57 0.12
N PRO A 16 -6.74 -16.55 0.89
CA PRO A 16 -6.06 -16.16 2.11
C PRO A 16 -5.96 -17.37 3.04
N LEU A 17 -4.77 -17.61 3.58
CA LEU A 17 -4.41 -18.70 4.50
C LEU A 17 -5.46 -18.94 5.61
N ILE A 18 -6.22 -17.93 5.96
CA ILE A 18 -7.34 -17.96 6.91
C ILE A 18 -8.46 -18.91 6.48
N THR A 19 -8.78 -18.99 5.18
CA THR A 19 -9.85 -19.89 4.67
C THR A 19 -9.40 -21.33 4.71
N LYS A 20 -8.12 -21.62 4.46
CA LYS A 20 -7.53 -22.96 4.57
C LYS A 20 -7.48 -23.43 6.02
N PHE A 21 -7.15 -22.53 6.95
CA PHE A 21 -7.11 -22.82 8.39
C PHE A 21 -8.48 -23.15 8.99
N LYS A 22 -9.55 -22.49 8.48
CA LYS A 22 -10.91 -22.72 8.97
C LYS A 22 -11.49 -24.06 8.52
N SER A 23 -11.04 -24.62 7.39
CA SER A 23 -11.52 -25.91 6.88
C SER A 23 -10.79 -27.11 7.50
N GLU A 24 -9.53 -26.96 7.89
CA GLU A 24 -8.73 -28.05 8.46
C GLU A 24 -9.01 -28.31 9.97
N ASN A 25 -9.50 -27.30 10.70
CA ASN A 25 -9.76 -27.44 12.14
C ASN A 25 -11.20 -27.87 12.51
N MET A 26 -12.07 -28.13 11.53
CA MET A 26 -13.45 -28.60 11.82
C MET A 26 -13.62 -30.13 11.86
N SER A 27 -12.55 -30.89 11.65
CA SER A 27 -12.61 -32.35 11.60
C SER A 27 -11.71 -33.06 12.65
N GLY A 28 -11.85 -32.71 13.90
CA GLY A 28 -11.12 -33.39 14.97
C GLY A 28 -11.65 -33.08 16.35
N ALA A 29 -12.00 -34.10 17.10
CA ALA A 29 -12.52 -34.19 18.48
C ALA A 29 -12.36 -32.91 19.33
N ALA A 30 -13.45 -32.48 19.94
CA ALA A 30 -13.57 -31.34 20.82
C ALA A 30 -12.58 -31.38 22.01
N LYS A 31 -11.33 -30.94 21.76
CA LYS A 31 -10.48 -30.39 22.82
C LYS A 31 -10.90 -28.98 23.08
N GLU A 32 -11.04 -28.61 24.36
CA GLU A 32 -11.35 -27.24 24.75
C GLU A 32 -10.43 -26.26 23.97
N PRO A 33 -10.98 -25.25 23.28
CA PRO A 33 -10.16 -24.34 22.49
C PRO A 33 -9.20 -23.64 23.44
N ASP A 34 -7.91 -23.80 23.20
CA ASP A 34 -6.87 -23.10 23.94
C ASP A 34 -7.14 -21.59 23.85
N MET A 35 -7.59 -21.01 24.98
CA MET A 35 -8.03 -19.61 25.02
C MET A 35 -6.92 -18.66 24.62
N GLU A 36 -5.66 -19.02 24.88
CA GLU A 36 -4.49 -18.27 24.49
C GLU A 36 -4.32 -18.26 22.96
N LEU A 37 -4.46 -19.40 22.32
CA LEU A 37 -4.38 -19.53 20.84
C LEU A 37 -5.52 -18.76 20.17
N LYS A 38 -6.73 -18.85 20.71
CA LYS A 38 -7.89 -18.10 20.19
C LYS A 38 -7.67 -16.61 20.30
N LYS A 39 -7.14 -16.13 21.42
CA LYS A 39 -6.82 -14.72 21.63
C LYS A 39 -5.74 -14.25 20.63
N ALA A 40 -4.64 -14.98 20.51
CA ALA A 40 -3.57 -14.67 19.57
C ALA A 40 -4.06 -14.63 18.10
N PHE A 41 -4.97 -15.52 17.73
CA PHE A 41 -5.58 -15.54 16.40
C PHE A 41 -6.45 -14.30 16.15
N LEU A 42 -7.28 -13.90 17.13
CA LEU A 42 -8.10 -12.70 17.03
C LEU A 42 -7.25 -11.42 16.94
N GLU A 43 -6.19 -11.34 17.72
CA GLU A 43 -5.24 -10.23 17.67
C GLU A 43 -4.55 -10.14 16.32
N LEU A 44 -4.10 -11.27 15.75
CA LEU A 44 -3.52 -11.30 14.42
C LEU A 44 -4.52 -10.87 13.36
N GLN A 45 -5.76 -11.35 13.42
CA GLN A 45 -6.81 -10.97 12.48
C GLN A 45 -7.09 -9.46 12.52
N GLN A 46 -7.18 -8.89 13.72
CA GLN A 46 -7.34 -7.44 13.90
C GLN A 46 -6.14 -6.66 13.32
N LYS A 47 -4.92 -7.10 13.65
CA LYS A 47 -3.69 -6.50 13.13
C LYS A 47 -3.64 -6.55 11.61
N MET A 48 -4.03 -7.67 11.02
CA MET A 48 -4.07 -7.87 9.58
C MET A 48 -5.06 -6.92 8.88
N GLN A 49 -6.27 -6.75 9.45
CA GLN A 49 -7.24 -5.81 8.91
C GLN A 49 -6.72 -4.37 8.96
N ASN A 50 -6.19 -3.94 10.11
CA ASN A 50 -5.66 -2.59 10.30
C ASN A 50 -4.47 -2.32 9.37
N THR A 51 -3.56 -3.29 9.23
CA THR A 51 -2.39 -3.20 8.36
C THR A 51 -2.80 -3.10 6.88
N ASN A 52 -3.72 -3.94 6.43
CA ASN A 52 -4.24 -3.90 5.06
C ASN A 52 -4.92 -2.56 4.74
N GLN A 53 -5.68 -2.02 5.69
CA GLN A 53 -6.28 -0.69 5.54
C GLN A 53 -5.22 0.40 5.43
N SER A 54 -4.19 0.37 6.27
CA SER A 54 -3.06 1.32 6.25
C SER A 54 -2.27 1.24 4.93
N ILE A 55 -2.04 0.04 4.40
CA ILE A 55 -1.39 -0.18 3.11
C ILE A 55 -2.22 0.43 1.98
N ARG A 56 -3.54 0.17 1.94
CA ARG A 56 -4.43 0.76 0.93
C ARG A 56 -4.43 2.29 0.96
N LEU A 57 -4.45 2.89 2.14
CA LEU A 57 -4.36 4.33 2.31
C LEU A 57 -3.02 4.87 1.79
N SER A 58 -1.91 4.20 2.11
CA SER A 58 -0.58 4.55 1.61
C SER A 58 -0.50 4.46 0.09
N ASP A 59 -1.08 3.42 -0.52
CA ASP A 59 -1.12 3.27 -1.99
C ASP A 59 -1.92 4.39 -2.67
N MET A 60 -3.07 4.79 -2.10
CA MET A 60 -3.83 5.93 -2.60
C MET A 60 -3.06 7.25 -2.50
N GLN A 61 -2.35 7.45 -1.39
CA GLN A 61 -1.51 8.63 -1.20
C GLN A 61 -0.34 8.66 -2.19
N ILE A 62 0.35 7.53 -2.38
CA ILE A 62 1.43 7.39 -3.36
C ILE A 62 0.93 7.68 -4.77
N ALA A 63 -0.22 7.11 -5.17
CA ALA A 63 -0.82 7.38 -6.47
C ALA A 63 -1.17 8.87 -6.68
N THR A 64 -1.63 9.54 -5.63
CA THR A 64 -1.93 10.97 -5.67
C THR A 64 -0.65 11.81 -5.79
N LEU A 65 0.39 11.47 -5.02
CA LEU A 65 1.68 12.16 -5.08
C LEU A 65 2.37 11.95 -6.45
N LYS A 66 2.30 10.76 -7.04
CA LYS A 66 2.80 10.48 -8.39
C LYS A 66 2.11 11.37 -9.43
N ARG A 67 0.78 11.46 -9.41
CA ARG A 67 0.04 12.36 -10.30
C ARG A 67 0.44 13.83 -10.12
N GLN A 68 0.72 14.26 -8.89
CA GLN A 68 1.20 15.63 -8.63
C GLN A 68 2.60 15.87 -9.21
N ILE A 69 3.48 14.87 -9.18
CA ILE A 69 4.81 14.93 -9.80
C ILE A 69 4.65 15.01 -11.31
N ASP A 70 3.83 14.16 -11.91
CA ASP A 70 3.59 14.16 -13.36
C ASP A 70 3.03 15.49 -13.82
N HIS A 71 2.05 16.05 -13.10
CA HIS A 71 1.49 17.37 -13.36
C HIS A 71 2.56 18.47 -13.26
N ALA A 72 3.39 18.45 -12.21
CA ALA A 72 4.45 19.44 -12.05
C ALA A 72 5.52 19.33 -13.14
N THR A 73 5.82 18.10 -13.59
CA THR A 73 6.78 17.84 -14.68
C THR A 73 6.23 18.35 -16.03
N LEU A 74 4.95 18.09 -16.31
CA LEU A 74 4.30 18.58 -17.50
C LEU A 74 4.27 20.12 -17.52
N THR A 75 3.88 20.72 -16.39
CA THR A 75 3.85 22.17 -16.25
C THR A 75 5.23 22.81 -16.45
N ASP A 76 6.30 22.19 -15.89
CA ASP A 76 7.67 22.70 -16.09
C ASP A 76 8.08 22.63 -17.56
N ARG A 77 7.72 21.57 -18.27
CA ARG A 77 7.99 21.42 -19.72
C ARG A 77 7.29 22.51 -20.54
N GLU A 78 6.02 22.77 -20.24
CA GLU A 78 5.25 23.81 -20.93
C GLU A 78 5.84 25.22 -20.67
N ILE A 79 6.21 25.50 -19.43
CA ILE A 79 6.85 26.78 -19.07
C ILE A 79 8.22 26.92 -19.76
N GLN A 80 8.98 25.83 -19.89
CA GLN A 80 10.27 25.85 -20.57
C GLN A 80 10.17 26.13 -22.08
N ALA A 81 9.04 25.75 -22.68
CA ALA A 81 8.78 26.02 -24.09
C ALA A 81 8.33 27.46 -24.38
N MET A 82 8.00 28.25 -23.34
CA MET A 82 7.56 29.64 -23.50
C MET A 82 8.74 30.61 -23.62
N PRO A 83 8.59 31.70 -24.37
CA PRO A 83 9.59 32.76 -24.41
C PRO A 83 9.80 33.41 -23.04
N ASP A 84 11.02 33.83 -22.73
CA ASP A 84 11.37 34.47 -21.45
C ASP A 84 10.61 35.75 -21.16
N THR A 85 10.05 36.39 -22.20
CA THR A 85 9.23 37.60 -22.09
C THR A 85 7.78 37.32 -21.64
N THR A 86 7.40 36.06 -21.55
CA THR A 86 6.04 35.64 -21.18
C THR A 86 5.76 35.95 -19.72
N ARG A 87 4.65 36.65 -19.48
CA ARG A 87 4.18 36.90 -18.11
C ARG A 87 3.51 35.65 -17.54
N VAL A 88 4.08 35.12 -16.46
CA VAL A 88 3.57 33.94 -15.77
C VAL A 88 2.92 34.39 -14.46
N TYR A 89 1.73 33.87 -14.18
CA TYR A 89 1.00 34.13 -12.95
C TYR A 89 0.83 32.85 -12.14
N ASP A 90 1.10 32.94 -10.85
CA ASP A 90 0.86 31.84 -9.91
C ASP A 90 -0.47 32.08 -9.18
N GLY A 91 -1.30 31.03 -9.11
CA GLY A 91 -2.59 31.07 -8.45
C GLY A 91 -2.44 30.83 -6.94
N VAL A 92 -2.69 31.86 -6.15
CA VAL A 92 -2.69 31.78 -4.68
C VAL A 92 -4.12 31.96 -4.16
N GLY A 93 -4.83 30.89 -3.94
CA GLY A 93 -6.22 30.91 -3.55
C GLY A 93 -7.12 31.53 -4.64
N ARG A 94 -7.66 32.71 -4.40
CA ARG A 94 -8.51 33.44 -5.36
C ARG A 94 -7.77 34.56 -6.13
N MET A 95 -6.46 34.71 -5.91
CA MET A 95 -5.65 35.77 -6.52
C MET A 95 -4.62 35.15 -7.47
N PHE A 96 -4.21 35.96 -8.45
CA PHE A 96 -3.11 35.60 -9.35
C PHE A 96 -1.95 36.59 -9.08
N VAL A 97 -0.79 36.04 -8.79
CA VAL A 97 0.42 36.80 -8.48
C VAL A 97 1.38 36.67 -9.65
N LEU A 98 1.82 37.81 -10.20
CA LEU A 98 2.84 37.84 -11.24
C LEU A 98 4.15 37.26 -10.67
N ASN A 99 4.69 36.29 -11.36
CA ASN A 99 5.92 35.62 -10.93
C ASN A 99 6.92 35.52 -12.10
N ASN A 100 8.20 35.34 -11.76
CA ASN A 100 9.23 35.15 -12.77
C ASN A 100 9.34 33.64 -13.11
N VAL A 101 9.53 33.36 -14.39
CA VAL A 101 9.71 31.96 -14.92
C VAL A 101 10.71 31.14 -14.09
N PRO A 102 11.94 31.64 -13.77
CA PRO A 102 12.90 30.89 -12.98
C PRO A 102 12.40 30.56 -11.57
N THR A 103 11.67 31.46 -10.94
CA THR A 103 11.10 31.27 -9.60
C THR A 103 10.02 30.18 -9.61
N VAL A 104 9.14 30.20 -10.61
CA VAL A 104 8.09 29.20 -10.77
C VAL A 104 8.70 27.83 -10.99
N ARG A 105 9.70 27.70 -11.88
CA ARG A 105 10.41 26.45 -12.13
C ARG A 105 11.08 25.91 -10.87
N LYS A 106 11.79 26.75 -10.12
CA LYS A 106 12.40 26.36 -8.84
C LYS A 106 11.36 25.86 -7.82
N ASN A 107 10.17 26.45 -7.81
CA ASN A 107 9.09 26.02 -6.94
C ASN A 107 8.52 24.67 -7.38
N LEU A 108 8.40 24.42 -8.69
CA LEU A 108 7.98 23.13 -9.23
C LEU A 108 9.00 22.02 -8.91
N GLU A 109 10.29 22.30 -9.06
CA GLU A 109 11.37 21.36 -8.68
C GLU A 109 11.33 21.01 -7.20
N LYS A 110 11.18 22.01 -6.33
CA LYS A 110 11.01 21.78 -4.88
C LYS A 110 9.79 20.92 -4.57
N LYS A 111 8.66 21.20 -5.23
CA LYS A 111 7.43 20.42 -5.07
C LYS A 111 7.62 18.96 -5.51
N GLN A 112 8.30 18.74 -6.63
CA GLN A 112 8.63 17.40 -7.10
C GLN A 112 9.55 16.67 -6.12
N ALA A 113 10.63 17.32 -5.64
CA ALA A 113 11.57 16.75 -4.67
C ALA A 113 10.86 16.36 -3.36
N THR A 114 10.05 17.27 -2.81
CA THR A 114 9.27 17.00 -1.59
C THR A 114 8.29 15.85 -1.77
N ASN A 115 7.62 15.76 -2.92
CA ASN A 115 6.70 14.67 -3.19
C ASN A 115 7.42 13.32 -3.38
N LYS A 116 8.58 13.30 -4.03
CA LYS A 116 9.44 12.11 -4.14
C LYS A 116 9.88 11.60 -2.75
N GLU A 117 10.30 12.52 -1.88
CA GLU A 117 10.68 12.18 -0.51
C GLU A 117 9.51 11.60 0.29
N LYS A 118 8.31 12.18 0.15
CA LYS A 118 7.10 11.64 0.78
C LYS A 118 6.75 10.24 0.28
N ILE A 119 6.88 9.99 -1.03
CA ILE A 119 6.66 8.66 -1.62
C ILE A 119 7.64 7.67 -1.01
N ALA A 120 8.94 7.99 -0.96
CA ALA A 120 9.94 7.10 -0.39
C ALA A 120 9.66 6.74 1.08
N LYS A 121 9.20 7.70 1.88
CA LYS A 121 8.79 7.47 3.27
C LYS A 121 7.56 6.55 3.36
N LEU A 122 6.56 6.74 2.50
CA LEU A 122 5.37 5.89 2.47
C LEU A 122 5.68 4.47 2.01
N GLU A 123 6.55 4.30 1.01
CA GLU A 123 6.99 2.99 0.52
C GLU A 123 7.79 2.25 1.60
N ALA A 124 8.70 2.93 2.31
CA ALA A 124 9.44 2.34 3.43
C ALA A 124 8.50 1.91 4.57
N ASN A 125 7.51 2.74 4.92
CA ASN A 125 6.51 2.40 5.93
C ASN A 125 5.65 1.20 5.51
N LYS A 126 5.26 1.12 4.24
CA LYS A 126 4.52 -0.01 3.68
C LYS A 126 5.32 -1.31 3.81
N GLN A 127 6.59 -1.31 3.41
CA GLN A 127 7.47 -2.47 3.55
C GLN A 127 7.63 -2.91 5.02
N TYR A 128 7.76 -1.96 5.92
CA TYR A 128 7.81 -2.25 7.36
C TYR A 128 6.54 -2.94 7.85
N LEU A 129 5.37 -2.43 7.46
CA LEU A 129 4.08 -3.00 7.84
C LEU A 129 3.89 -4.42 7.28
N GLU A 130 4.25 -4.66 6.03
CA GLU A 130 4.21 -5.98 5.39
C GLU A 130 5.14 -6.99 6.11
N LYS A 131 6.36 -6.55 6.43
CA LYS A 131 7.32 -7.37 7.17
C LYS A 131 6.82 -7.70 8.57
N SER A 132 6.32 -6.71 9.32
CA SER A 132 5.75 -6.90 10.66
C SER A 132 4.55 -7.84 10.65
N LEU A 133 3.71 -7.78 9.62
CA LEU A 133 2.59 -8.71 9.46
C LEU A 133 3.08 -10.14 9.26
N LYS A 134 4.04 -10.34 8.35
CA LYS A 134 4.63 -11.64 8.06
C LYS A 134 5.32 -12.26 9.28
N GLU A 135 6.02 -11.47 10.07
CA GLU A 135 6.62 -11.91 11.33
C GLU A 135 5.54 -12.36 12.33
N SER A 136 4.44 -11.61 12.45
CA SER A 136 3.33 -11.98 13.33
C SER A 136 2.63 -13.28 12.88
N GLU A 137 2.49 -13.50 11.58
CA GLU A 137 1.96 -14.75 11.03
C GLU A 137 2.89 -15.95 11.32
N ASN A 138 4.20 -15.76 11.19
CA ASN A 138 5.18 -16.80 11.50
C ASN A 138 5.17 -17.16 12.98
N ASN A 139 5.12 -16.15 13.87
CA ASN A 139 5.04 -16.37 15.32
C ASN A 139 3.79 -17.19 15.68
N LEU A 140 2.64 -16.89 15.07
CA LEU A 140 1.43 -17.68 15.29
C LEU A 140 1.57 -19.11 14.79
N ARG A 141 2.21 -19.31 13.63
CA ARG A 141 2.47 -20.67 13.11
C ARG A 141 3.35 -21.49 14.05
N GLU A 142 4.37 -20.87 14.62
CA GLU A 142 5.26 -21.53 15.60
C GLU A 142 4.50 -21.89 16.88
N LEU A 143 3.68 -20.95 17.37
CA LEU A 143 2.83 -21.19 18.54
C LEU A 143 1.90 -22.39 18.31
N ILE A 144 1.27 -22.47 17.16
CA ILE A 144 0.40 -23.61 16.78
C ILE A 144 1.19 -24.92 16.78
N LYS A 145 2.36 -24.95 16.12
CA LYS A 145 3.21 -26.15 16.07
C LYS A 145 3.65 -26.62 17.47
N THR A 146 4.01 -25.69 18.34
CA THR A 146 4.40 -25.98 19.71
C THR A 146 3.25 -26.58 20.50
N LYS A 147 2.06 -25.99 20.42
CA LYS A 147 0.84 -26.49 21.09
C LYS A 147 0.42 -27.86 20.55
N GLN A 148 0.55 -28.11 19.25
CA GLN A 148 0.27 -29.44 18.66
C GLN A 148 1.24 -30.50 19.16
N ARG A 149 2.54 -30.22 19.29
CA ARG A 149 3.54 -31.14 19.83
C ARG A 149 3.22 -31.50 21.28
N ILE A 150 2.88 -30.53 22.10
CA ILE A 150 2.51 -30.75 23.50
C ILE A 150 1.22 -31.60 23.62
N ALA A 151 0.29 -31.45 22.68
CA ALA A 151 -0.97 -32.19 22.68
C ALA A 151 -0.84 -33.65 22.24
N VAL A 152 0.26 -34.03 21.57
CA VAL A 152 0.54 -35.39 21.07
C VAL A 152 1.50 -36.14 22.00
N SER A 153 2.17 -35.45 22.91
CA SER A 153 3.06 -36.03 23.93
C SER A 153 2.31 -36.37 25.20
#